data_4bb1245e9dac649064955b931c0da161
#
_entry.id   4bb1245e9dac649064955b931c0da161
#
_cell.length_a   1.000
_cell.length_b   1.000
_cell.length_c   1.000
_cell.angle_alpha   90.00
_cell.angle_beta   90.00
_cell.angle_gamma   90.00
#
_symmetry.space_group_name_H-M   'P 1'
#
loop_
_entity.id
_entity.type
_entity.pdbx_description
1 polymer ?
#
loop_
_entity_poly.entity_id
_entity_poly.type
_entity_poly.pdbx_seq_one_letter_code
_entity_poly.pdbx_strand_id
1 'polypeptide(L)'
;MAYYERLKYIRVYAKKFLPHGLDSNEVRSANNAFYPAAIKHLKQGLGLVFSPEGDSYKTSDSPGNFRYGIFRLASCMDPQPLIVPLVMANFDNLASKDTFKCEIKPSFRMSDMGITEKNDPELPNVVSRLNQQYKKWVSVLMAEQKGYKAEIKQLEKRIIEKNTIKNLVVFYGSSTIRLWSSLEKDFPGINSLNLGFGGAYISSLSQYFERLFSFESPKVVVLYLGGNDLSLGWSVVKIVNKIITFIEKIHRKFPTTTIINLSIKPSLERVDQMEKILGINSAMAVFAKKTTFLKQIDFFDALMQGKIVNPYFFLQDGLHLNKYGYKVLKNHLTPYL
;
A
#
# COMPACT_ATOMS: atom_id res chain seq x y z
N MET A 1 34.83 -1.30 6.40
CA MET A 1 35.43 -2.14 5.35
C MET A 1 35.21 -3.64 5.52
N ALA A 2 35.13 -4.19 6.71
CA ALA A 2 35.03 -5.66 6.93
C ALA A 2 33.69 -6.33 6.49
N TYR A 3 32.66 -5.59 6.18
CA TYR A 3 31.35 -6.16 5.79
C TYR A 3 31.26 -6.49 4.29
N TYR A 4 32.05 -5.84 3.45
CA TYR A 4 32.05 -6.06 1.99
C TYR A 4 32.89 -7.24 1.52
N GLU A 5 33.81 -7.74 2.32
CA GLU A 5 34.67 -8.88 1.97
C GLU A 5 33.95 -10.24 1.98
N ARG A 6 32.76 -10.32 2.61
CA ARG A 6 31.94 -11.55 2.65
C ARG A 6 30.96 -11.69 1.47
N LEU A 7 30.71 -10.61 0.73
CA LEU A 7 29.84 -10.66 -0.44
C LEU A 7 30.68 -10.89 -1.69
N LYS A 8 30.68 -12.12 -2.20
CA LYS A 8 31.26 -12.44 -3.51
C LYS A 8 30.41 -11.74 -4.56
N TYR A 9 30.95 -10.75 -5.25
CA TYR A 9 30.26 -10.05 -6.34
C TYR A 9 30.88 -10.38 -7.69
N ILE A 10 30.04 -10.48 -8.71
CA ILE A 10 30.45 -10.64 -10.09
C ILE A 10 30.34 -9.26 -10.75
N ARG A 11 31.44 -8.70 -11.24
CA ARG A 11 31.45 -7.38 -11.86
C ARG A 11 30.77 -7.42 -13.21
N VAL A 12 29.89 -6.47 -13.47
CA VAL A 12 29.29 -6.17 -14.76
C VAL A 12 29.46 -4.69 -15.02
N TYR A 13 29.94 -4.33 -16.19
CA TYR A 13 30.19 -2.93 -16.56
C TYR A 13 29.02 -2.42 -17.40
N ALA A 14 28.38 -1.33 -16.97
CA ALA A 14 27.44 -0.57 -17.77
C ALA A 14 28.19 0.45 -18.65
N LYS A 15 27.82 0.60 -19.91
CA LYS A 15 28.44 1.56 -20.85
C LYS A 15 28.55 2.99 -20.28
N LYS A 16 27.63 3.37 -19.39
CA LYS A 16 27.54 4.71 -18.79
C LYS A 16 28.55 4.97 -17.68
N PHE A 17 29.11 3.93 -17.07
CA PHE A 17 29.98 3.99 -15.89
C PHE A 17 31.27 3.20 -16.13
N LEU A 18 31.87 3.33 -17.30
CA LEU A 18 33.15 2.71 -17.59
C LEU A 18 34.25 3.36 -16.74
N PRO A 19 35.06 2.58 -16.02
CA PRO A 19 36.28 3.11 -15.42
C PRO A 19 37.16 3.75 -16.49
N HIS A 20 37.78 4.88 -16.18
CA HIS A 20 38.76 5.51 -17.07
C HIS A 20 39.84 4.49 -17.46
N GLY A 21 40.02 4.25 -18.77
CA GLY A 21 41.08 3.41 -19.33
C GLY A 21 40.65 2.02 -19.81
N LEU A 22 39.38 1.58 -19.63
CA LEU A 22 38.90 0.33 -20.25
C LEU A 22 38.39 0.58 -21.67
N ASP A 23 38.86 -0.25 -22.61
CA ASP A 23 38.34 -0.23 -23.98
C ASP A 23 37.01 -1.05 -24.10
N SER A 24 36.35 -0.89 -25.24
CA SER A 24 35.09 -1.58 -25.50
C SER A 24 35.20 -3.12 -25.56
N ASN A 25 36.38 -3.66 -25.89
CA ASN A 25 36.63 -5.09 -25.98
C ASN A 25 36.86 -5.69 -24.59
N GLU A 26 37.58 -4.99 -23.71
CA GLU A 26 37.76 -5.38 -22.31
C GLU A 26 36.44 -5.43 -21.56
N VAL A 27 35.58 -4.42 -21.78
CA VAL A 27 34.23 -4.37 -21.23
C VAL A 27 33.37 -5.53 -21.72
N ARG A 28 33.44 -5.83 -23.02
CA ARG A 28 32.71 -6.95 -23.62
C ARG A 28 33.20 -8.29 -23.11
N SER A 29 34.51 -8.45 -22.96
CA SER A 29 35.13 -9.65 -22.38
C SER A 29 34.70 -9.85 -20.92
N ALA A 30 34.78 -8.80 -20.09
CA ALA A 30 34.36 -8.85 -18.70
C ALA A 30 32.87 -9.18 -18.56
N ASN A 31 32.00 -8.57 -19.38
CA ASN A 31 30.57 -8.86 -19.36
C ASN A 31 30.26 -10.28 -19.88
N ASN A 32 31.03 -10.81 -20.81
CA ASN A 32 30.88 -12.20 -21.27
C ASN A 32 31.27 -13.21 -20.18
N ALA A 33 32.25 -12.89 -19.33
CA ALA A 33 32.65 -13.73 -18.21
C ALA A 33 31.57 -13.83 -17.10
N PHE A 34 30.61 -12.90 -17.08
CA PHE A 34 29.50 -12.90 -16.10
C PHE A 34 28.66 -14.18 -16.18
N TYR A 35 28.27 -14.60 -17.38
CA TYR A 35 27.37 -15.75 -17.53
C TYR A 35 27.93 -17.05 -16.98
N PRO A 36 29.16 -17.49 -17.34
CA PRO A 36 29.76 -18.68 -16.77
C PRO A 36 29.92 -18.62 -15.25
N ALA A 37 30.33 -17.44 -14.72
CA ALA A 37 30.49 -17.23 -13.30
C ALA A 37 29.15 -17.30 -12.55
N ALA A 38 28.10 -16.67 -13.07
CA ALA A 38 26.76 -16.72 -12.50
C ALA A 38 26.18 -18.14 -12.52
N ILE A 39 26.32 -18.86 -13.61
CA ILE A 39 25.87 -20.27 -13.72
C ILE A 39 26.60 -21.14 -12.70
N LYS A 40 27.93 -21.01 -12.60
CA LYS A 40 28.72 -21.75 -11.61
C LYS A 40 28.24 -21.47 -10.18
N HIS A 41 27.94 -20.21 -9.87
CA HIS A 41 27.47 -19.76 -8.57
C HIS A 41 26.11 -20.40 -8.23
N LEU A 42 25.15 -20.29 -9.16
CA LEU A 42 23.82 -20.85 -9.00
C LEU A 42 23.82 -22.38 -8.88
N LYS A 43 24.69 -23.09 -9.65
CA LYS A 43 24.86 -24.54 -9.55
C LYS A 43 25.43 -25.00 -8.21
N GLN A 44 26.08 -24.11 -7.47
CA GLN A 44 26.54 -24.36 -6.10
C GLN A 44 25.44 -24.14 -5.05
N GLY A 45 24.21 -23.85 -5.45
CA GLY A 45 23.09 -23.54 -4.56
C GLY A 45 23.15 -22.12 -3.94
N LEU A 46 23.99 -21.25 -4.48
CA LEU A 46 24.14 -19.87 -4.00
C LEU A 46 23.17 -18.94 -4.72
N GLY A 47 22.66 -17.92 -4.01
CA GLY A 47 21.75 -16.95 -4.58
C GLY A 47 22.47 -15.84 -5.38
N LEU A 48 21.80 -15.30 -6.37
CA LEU A 48 22.26 -14.14 -7.15
C LEU A 48 21.26 -12.99 -7.00
N VAL A 49 21.72 -11.82 -6.56
CA VAL A 49 20.92 -10.60 -6.48
C VAL A 49 21.33 -9.65 -7.61
N PHE A 50 20.38 -9.16 -8.37
CA PHE A 50 20.64 -8.23 -9.48
C PHE A 50 19.43 -7.33 -9.75
N SER A 51 19.68 -6.20 -10.44
CA SER A 51 18.63 -5.36 -11.01
C SER A 51 18.46 -5.68 -12.50
N PRO A 52 17.27 -6.10 -12.94
CA PRO A 52 17.04 -6.43 -14.35
C PRO A 52 16.97 -5.19 -15.25
N GLU A 53 16.88 -4.00 -14.67
CA GLU A 53 16.87 -2.73 -15.40
C GLU A 53 18.22 -2.40 -16.06
N GLY A 54 19.32 -2.89 -15.45
CA GLY A 54 20.68 -2.63 -15.94
C GLY A 54 21.14 -1.18 -15.82
N ASP A 55 20.40 -0.36 -15.09
CA ASP A 55 20.72 1.04 -14.74
C ASP A 55 20.03 1.42 -13.42
N SER A 56 20.36 2.56 -12.87
CA SER A 56 19.74 3.13 -11.67
C SER A 56 18.71 4.19 -12.07
N TYR A 57 17.51 4.08 -11.52
CA TYR A 57 16.40 4.99 -11.76
C TYR A 57 15.95 5.63 -10.45
N LYS A 58 15.43 6.87 -10.52
CA LYS A 58 14.67 7.44 -9.40
C LYS A 58 13.40 6.61 -9.19
N THR A 59 12.88 6.61 -7.98
CA THR A 59 11.66 5.83 -7.66
C THR A 59 10.48 6.18 -8.57
N SER A 60 10.34 7.46 -8.97
CA SER A 60 9.30 7.90 -9.91
C SER A 60 9.40 7.25 -11.29
N ASP A 61 10.58 6.86 -11.70
CA ASP A 61 10.89 6.34 -13.03
C ASP A 61 11.20 4.84 -13.02
N SER A 62 11.27 4.24 -11.82
CA SER A 62 11.54 2.82 -11.61
C SER A 62 10.25 1.99 -11.63
N PRO A 63 10.31 0.78 -12.14
CA PRO A 63 11.45 0.22 -12.86
C PRO A 63 11.52 0.74 -14.30
N GLY A 64 12.74 0.94 -14.78
CA GLY A 64 13.00 1.09 -16.20
C GLY A 64 12.69 -0.20 -16.98
N ASN A 65 13.07 -0.22 -18.24
CA ASN A 65 12.83 -1.42 -19.06
C ASN A 65 13.77 -2.56 -18.67
N PHE A 66 13.23 -3.75 -18.45
CA PHE A 66 14.01 -4.92 -18.10
C PHE A 66 14.88 -5.39 -19.28
N ARG A 67 16.12 -5.74 -18.97
CA ARG A 67 17.08 -6.33 -19.91
C ARG A 67 16.92 -7.86 -19.93
N TYR A 68 17.01 -8.46 -21.11
CA TYR A 68 16.76 -9.90 -21.29
C TYR A 68 17.85 -10.80 -20.70
N GLY A 69 19.06 -10.28 -20.47
CA GLY A 69 20.25 -11.08 -20.16
C GLY A 69 20.06 -12.08 -19.03
N ILE A 70 19.56 -11.61 -17.89
CA ILE A 70 19.39 -12.47 -16.72
C ILE A 70 18.26 -13.49 -16.89
N PHE A 71 17.19 -13.14 -17.61
CA PHE A 71 16.09 -14.06 -17.91
C PHE A 71 16.55 -15.14 -18.87
N ARG A 72 17.40 -14.80 -19.87
CA ARG A 72 18.07 -15.79 -20.75
C ARG A 72 18.96 -16.73 -19.95
N LEU A 73 19.70 -16.22 -18.97
CA LEU A 73 20.53 -17.06 -18.10
C LEU A 73 19.65 -18.03 -17.32
N ALA A 74 18.57 -17.56 -16.73
CA ALA A 74 17.66 -18.42 -15.98
C ALA A 74 17.02 -19.50 -16.86
N SER A 75 16.63 -19.15 -18.10
CA SER A 75 15.97 -20.07 -19.03
C SER A 75 16.88 -21.20 -19.53
N CYS A 76 18.19 -20.99 -19.59
CA CYS A 76 19.14 -22.00 -20.12
C CYS A 76 19.69 -22.96 -19.05
N MET A 77 19.27 -22.83 -17.81
CA MET A 77 19.71 -23.70 -16.72
C MET A 77 18.76 -24.87 -16.51
N ASP A 78 19.32 -26.02 -16.12
CA ASP A 78 18.56 -27.19 -15.71
C ASP A 78 19.13 -27.71 -14.37
N PRO A 79 18.32 -27.72 -13.27
CA PRO A 79 17.01 -27.10 -13.19
C PRO A 79 17.08 -25.56 -13.25
N GLN A 80 16.04 -24.93 -13.77
CA GLN A 80 15.96 -23.47 -13.79
C GLN A 80 15.93 -22.90 -12.38
N PRO A 81 16.67 -21.80 -12.09
CA PRO A 81 16.66 -21.17 -10.79
C PRO A 81 15.30 -20.54 -10.48
N LEU A 82 14.96 -20.49 -9.18
CA LEU A 82 13.80 -19.78 -8.70
C LEU A 82 14.09 -18.28 -8.71
N ILE A 83 13.23 -17.52 -9.38
CA ILE A 83 13.29 -16.05 -9.41
C ILE A 83 12.36 -15.53 -8.31
N VAL A 84 12.91 -14.75 -7.40
CA VAL A 84 12.17 -14.13 -6.27
C VAL A 84 12.16 -12.63 -6.47
N PRO A 85 11.03 -12.03 -6.92
CA PRO A 85 10.95 -10.60 -7.09
C PRO A 85 10.97 -9.87 -5.75
N LEU A 86 11.89 -8.91 -5.62
CA LEU A 86 12.01 -8.02 -4.49
C LEU A 86 11.62 -6.61 -4.95
N VAL A 87 10.44 -6.15 -4.52
CA VAL A 87 9.92 -4.83 -4.90
C VAL A 87 10.31 -3.81 -3.83
N MET A 88 10.92 -2.71 -4.25
CA MET A 88 11.32 -1.62 -3.37
C MET A 88 10.76 -0.29 -3.87
N ALA A 89 10.39 0.60 -2.95
CA ALA A 89 9.95 1.95 -3.25
C ALA A 89 10.60 2.96 -2.31
N ASN A 90 10.82 4.19 -2.81
CA ASN A 90 11.50 5.30 -2.11
C ASN A 90 12.95 4.97 -1.68
N PHE A 91 13.63 4.14 -2.44
CA PHE A 91 15.02 3.77 -2.16
C PHE A 91 15.96 4.97 -2.26
N ASP A 92 15.67 5.92 -3.13
CA ASP A 92 16.38 7.18 -3.31
C ASP A 92 16.24 8.16 -2.12
N ASN A 93 15.28 7.93 -1.21
CA ASN A 93 15.04 8.75 -0.02
C ASN A 93 15.70 8.22 1.25
N LEU A 94 16.57 7.22 1.18
CA LEU A 94 17.28 6.65 2.34
C LEU A 94 18.04 7.69 3.16
N ALA A 95 18.59 8.73 2.52
CA ALA A 95 19.31 9.81 3.19
C ALA A 95 18.43 10.66 4.13
N SER A 96 17.11 10.66 3.94
CA SER A 96 16.15 11.45 4.73
C SER A 96 15.70 10.79 6.03
N LYS A 97 16.25 9.63 6.41
CA LYS A 97 15.80 8.77 7.54
C LYS A 97 14.34 8.31 7.44
N ASP A 98 13.75 8.40 6.26
CA ASP A 98 12.43 7.86 6.02
C ASP A 98 12.49 6.34 5.84
N THR A 99 11.46 5.66 6.30
CA THR A 99 11.31 4.22 6.10
C THR A 99 11.04 3.95 4.62
N PHE A 100 11.84 3.10 3.98
CA PHE A 100 11.45 2.54 2.68
C PHE A 100 10.76 1.20 2.89
N LYS A 101 9.88 0.84 1.97
CA LYS A 101 9.21 -0.47 1.99
C LYS A 101 9.85 -1.39 0.98
N CYS A 102 9.97 -2.64 1.40
CA CYS A 102 10.41 -3.74 0.58
C CYS A 102 9.40 -4.88 0.70
N GLU A 103 8.98 -5.46 -0.40
CA GLU A 103 8.02 -6.56 -0.41
C GLU A 103 8.52 -7.69 -1.32
N ILE A 104 8.55 -8.91 -0.79
CA ILE A 104 8.82 -10.12 -1.58
C ILE A 104 7.51 -10.56 -2.25
N LYS A 105 7.56 -10.76 -3.56
CA LYS A 105 6.42 -11.25 -4.35
C LYS A 105 6.55 -12.76 -4.62
N PRO A 106 5.46 -13.42 -5.03
CA PRO A 106 5.50 -14.84 -5.35
C PRO A 106 6.64 -15.16 -6.31
N SER A 107 7.40 -16.17 -5.97
CA SER A 107 8.51 -16.65 -6.77
C SER A 107 8.01 -17.49 -7.95
N PHE A 108 8.81 -17.54 -9.03
CA PHE A 108 8.49 -18.26 -10.25
C PHE A 108 9.77 -18.74 -10.94
N ARG A 109 9.64 -19.69 -11.87
CA ARG A 109 10.66 -20.05 -12.86
C ARG A 109 10.24 -19.55 -14.24
N MET A 110 11.18 -19.41 -15.14
CA MET A 110 10.86 -19.04 -16.53
C MET A 110 10.00 -20.11 -17.21
N SER A 111 10.19 -21.38 -16.86
CA SER A 111 9.36 -22.50 -17.29
C SER A 111 7.89 -22.38 -16.89
N ASP A 112 7.58 -21.77 -15.76
CA ASP A 112 6.20 -21.52 -15.33
C ASP A 112 5.45 -20.54 -16.26
N MET A 113 6.23 -19.82 -17.09
CA MET A 113 5.73 -18.89 -18.12
C MET A 113 5.92 -19.43 -19.54
N GLY A 114 6.25 -20.72 -19.69
CA GLY A 114 6.46 -21.39 -20.96
C GLY A 114 7.84 -21.20 -21.57
N ILE A 115 8.79 -20.53 -20.89
CA ILE A 115 10.14 -20.27 -21.40
C ILE A 115 11.11 -21.33 -20.89
N THR A 116 11.54 -22.21 -21.79
CA THR A 116 12.44 -23.34 -21.48
C THR A 116 13.81 -23.23 -22.14
N GLU A 117 13.99 -22.30 -23.08
CA GLU A 117 15.21 -22.12 -23.84
C GLU A 117 15.75 -20.68 -23.80
N LYS A 118 17.07 -20.57 -23.97
CA LYS A 118 17.79 -19.29 -23.96
C LYS A 118 17.30 -18.26 -24.98
N ASN A 119 16.94 -18.75 -26.18
CA ASN A 119 16.55 -17.93 -27.33
C ASN A 119 15.08 -18.14 -27.70
N ASP A 120 14.24 -18.45 -26.72
CA ASP A 120 12.81 -18.59 -26.93
C ASP A 120 12.22 -17.32 -27.55
N PRO A 121 11.47 -17.39 -28.66
CA PRO A 121 10.91 -16.23 -29.34
C PRO A 121 9.90 -15.46 -28.49
N GLU A 122 9.25 -16.12 -27.51
CA GLU A 122 8.31 -15.49 -26.58
C GLU A 122 8.99 -14.78 -25.39
N LEU A 123 10.28 -14.96 -25.20
CA LEU A 123 11.01 -14.35 -24.09
C LEU A 123 10.82 -12.81 -24.02
N PRO A 124 10.89 -12.02 -25.12
CA PRO A 124 10.65 -10.59 -25.08
C PRO A 124 9.24 -10.23 -24.55
N ASN A 125 8.22 -10.97 -24.98
CA ASN A 125 6.84 -10.76 -24.55
C ASN A 125 6.66 -11.09 -23.06
N VAL A 126 7.25 -12.18 -22.58
CA VAL A 126 7.23 -12.57 -21.16
C VAL A 126 7.93 -11.52 -20.30
N VAL A 127 9.13 -11.09 -20.69
CA VAL A 127 9.89 -10.05 -19.94
C VAL A 127 9.14 -8.72 -19.92
N SER A 128 8.48 -8.34 -21.01
CA SER A 128 7.63 -7.15 -21.05
C SER A 128 6.46 -7.24 -20.07
N ARG A 129 5.76 -8.37 -20.01
CA ARG A 129 4.68 -8.62 -19.03
C ARG A 129 5.20 -8.57 -17.59
N LEU A 130 6.35 -9.16 -17.31
CA LEU A 130 7.01 -9.10 -16.00
C LEU A 130 7.35 -7.66 -15.62
N ASN A 131 7.89 -6.87 -16.55
CA ASN A 131 8.20 -5.46 -16.31
C ASN A 131 6.94 -4.64 -16.00
N GLN A 132 5.85 -4.84 -16.75
CA GLN A 132 4.57 -4.18 -16.47
C GLN A 132 4.01 -4.58 -15.11
N GLN A 133 4.08 -5.87 -14.77
CA GLN A 133 3.65 -6.35 -13.46
C GLN A 133 4.49 -5.75 -12.32
N TYR A 134 5.80 -5.65 -12.53
CA TYR A 134 6.69 -5.03 -11.54
C TYR A 134 6.40 -3.54 -11.37
N LYS A 135 6.17 -2.79 -12.46
CA LYS A 135 5.72 -1.38 -12.41
C LYS A 135 4.44 -1.23 -11.57
N LYS A 136 3.49 -2.13 -11.76
CA LYS A 136 2.26 -2.15 -10.97
C LYS A 136 2.53 -2.38 -9.48
N TRP A 137 3.42 -3.30 -9.13
CA TRP A 137 3.80 -3.55 -7.73
C TRP A 137 4.50 -2.35 -7.09
N VAL A 138 5.43 -1.71 -7.81
CA VAL A 138 6.11 -0.48 -7.34
C VAL A 138 5.10 0.65 -7.12
N SER A 139 4.18 0.87 -8.06
CA SER A 139 3.17 1.93 -7.92
C SER A 139 2.25 1.71 -6.70
N VAL A 140 1.89 0.46 -6.41
CA VAL A 140 1.14 0.09 -5.20
C VAL A 140 1.95 0.41 -3.94
N LEU A 141 3.23 0.01 -3.91
CA LEU A 141 4.11 0.28 -2.77
C LEU A 141 4.31 1.79 -2.54
N MET A 142 4.49 2.56 -3.62
CA MET A 142 4.60 4.03 -3.56
C MET A 142 3.32 4.68 -3.05
N ALA A 143 2.17 4.23 -3.53
CA ALA A 143 0.88 4.72 -3.07
C ALA A 143 0.70 4.49 -1.56
N GLU A 144 1.11 3.32 -1.04
CA GLU A 144 1.12 3.03 0.39
C GLU A 144 2.09 3.90 1.20
N GLN A 145 3.13 4.45 0.57
CA GLN A 145 4.15 5.28 1.21
C GLN A 145 3.91 6.79 1.05
N LYS A 146 2.74 7.19 0.54
CA LYS A 146 2.38 8.60 0.42
C LYS A 146 2.75 9.36 1.69
N GLY A 147 3.51 10.43 1.55
CA GLY A 147 3.95 11.25 2.67
C GLY A 147 2.80 12.11 3.21
N TYR A 148 2.51 11.97 4.50
CA TYR A 148 1.47 12.74 5.19
C TYR A 148 2.08 13.71 6.24
N LYS A 149 3.40 13.92 6.21
CA LYS A 149 4.14 14.65 7.27
C LYS A 149 3.50 15.98 7.67
N ALA A 150 3.08 16.78 6.69
CA ALA A 150 2.48 18.09 6.97
C ALA A 150 1.10 17.96 7.64
N GLU A 151 0.24 17.06 7.12
CA GLU A 151 -1.09 16.80 7.72
C GLU A 151 -0.96 16.22 9.13
N ILE A 152 -0.09 15.24 9.33
CA ILE A 152 0.15 14.63 10.65
C ILE A 152 0.64 15.67 11.67
N LYS A 153 1.57 16.55 11.27
CA LYS A 153 2.02 17.65 12.16
C LYS A 153 0.90 18.61 12.57
N GLN A 154 -0.06 18.86 11.67
CA GLN A 154 -1.25 19.65 12.00
C GLN A 154 -2.19 18.90 12.95
N LEU A 155 -2.37 17.59 12.77
CA LEU A 155 -3.18 16.77 13.65
C LEU A 155 -2.57 16.67 15.05
N GLU A 156 -1.26 16.54 15.17
CA GLU A 156 -0.55 16.55 16.46
C GLU A 156 -0.79 17.86 17.25
N LYS A 157 -0.85 19.01 16.57
CA LYS A 157 -1.22 20.29 17.23
C LYS A 157 -2.64 20.24 17.79
N ARG A 158 -3.61 19.73 17.02
CA ARG A 158 -5.00 19.61 17.50
C ARG A 158 -5.13 18.66 18.70
N ILE A 159 -4.29 17.63 18.76
CA ILE A 159 -4.25 16.71 19.91
C ILE A 159 -3.81 17.45 21.16
N ILE A 160 -2.74 18.26 21.07
CA ILE A 160 -2.24 19.05 22.21
C ILE A 160 -3.32 19.99 22.75
N GLU A 161 -4.10 20.63 21.88
CA GLU A 161 -5.19 21.54 22.25
C GLU A 161 -6.34 20.81 22.96
N LYS A 162 -6.54 19.52 22.70
CA LYS A 162 -7.66 18.70 23.23
C LYS A 162 -7.23 17.61 24.22
N ASN A 163 -5.96 17.52 24.60
CA ASN A 163 -5.39 16.41 25.37
C ASN A 163 -5.98 16.24 26.78
N THR A 164 -6.58 17.28 27.36
CA THR A 164 -7.18 17.24 28.70
C THR A 164 -8.68 16.93 28.71
N ILE A 165 -9.28 16.67 27.54
CA ILE A 165 -10.72 16.50 27.41
C ILE A 165 -11.13 15.08 27.74
N LYS A 166 -12.00 14.92 28.75
CA LYS A 166 -12.60 13.61 29.10
C LYS A 166 -13.69 13.20 28.11
N ASN A 167 -13.94 11.90 28.02
CA ASN A 167 -14.97 11.31 27.15
C ASN A 167 -14.80 11.66 25.66
N LEU A 168 -13.55 11.70 25.20
CA LEU A 168 -13.21 12.06 23.83
C LEU A 168 -13.79 11.04 22.82
N VAL A 169 -14.39 11.56 21.76
CA VAL A 169 -14.81 10.77 20.58
C VAL A 169 -13.88 11.10 19.42
N VAL A 170 -13.07 10.15 19.03
CA VAL A 170 -12.05 10.32 17.97
C VAL A 170 -12.58 9.83 16.65
N PHE A 171 -12.53 10.66 15.63
CA PHE A 171 -12.82 10.31 14.25
C PHE A 171 -11.51 10.09 13.51
N TYR A 172 -11.25 8.86 13.05
CA TYR A 172 -10.00 8.49 12.42
C TYR A 172 -10.22 7.77 11.09
N GLY A 173 -9.54 8.21 10.04
CA GLY A 173 -9.73 7.64 8.72
C GLY A 173 -9.18 8.51 7.59
N SER A 174 -9.67 8.25 6.39
CA SER A 174 -9.24 8.94 5.18
C SER A 174 -9.95 10.29 4.96
N SER A 175 -9.99 10.75 3.71
CA SER A 175 -10.59 12.03 3.32
C SER A 175 -12.05 12.19 3.72
N THR A 176 -12.82 11.13 3.83
CA THR A 176 -14.21 11.19 4.33
C THR A 176 -14.28 11.74 5.75
N ILE A 177 -13.34 11.38 6.62
CA ILE A 177 -13.24 11.96 7.96
C ILE A 177 -12.63 13.37 7.89
N ARG A 178 -11.51 13.52 7.17
CA ARG A 178 -10.80 14.82 7.06
C ARG A 178 -11.69 15.96 6.58
N LEU A 179 -12.52 15.69 5.58
CA LEU A 179 -13.37 16.70 4.93
C LEU A 179 -14.70 16.98 5.67
N TRP A 180 -14.96 16.30 6.80
CA TRP A 180 -16.15 16.56 7.60
C TRP A 180 -15.96 17.84 8.43
N SER A 181 -16.06 18.98 7.75
CA SER A 181 -15.81 20.31 8.34
C SER A 181 -16.86 20.73 9.36
N SER A 182 -18.08 20.19 9.27
CA SER A 182 -19.18 20.46 10.21
C SER A 182 -19.21 19.51 11.42
N LEU A 183 -18.22 18.63 11.60
CA LEU A 183 -18.23 17.55 12.59
C LEU A 183 -18.63 18.04 14.01
N GLU A 184 -17.98 19.09 14.53
CA GLU A 184 -18.27 19.60 15.86
C GLU A 184 -19.69 20.22 15.96
N LYS A 185 -20.16 20.84 14.88
CA LYS A 185 -21.52 21.39 14.80
C LYS A 185 -22.58 20.30 14.62
N ASP A 186 -22.21 19.20 14.00
CA ASP A 186 -23.10 18.07 13.76
C ASP A 186 -23.39 17.27 15.02
N PHE A 187 -22.44 17.28 15.98
CA PHE A 187 -22.55 16.56 17.25
C PHE A 187 -22.34 17.53 18.43
N PRO A 188 -23.28 18.47 18.67
CA PRO A 188 -23.17 19.40 19.78
C PRO A 188 -23.20 18.65 21.12
N GLY A 189 -22.31 19.02 22.03
CA GLY A 189 -22.20 18.37 23.35
C GLY A 189 -21.30 17.12 23.34
N ILE A 190 -20.77 16.70 22.20
CA ILE A 190 -19.77 15.63 22.12
C ILE A 190 -18.38 16.24 21.95
N ASN A 191 -17.47 15.81 22.81
CA ASN A 191 -16.06 16.17 22.70
C ASN A 191 -15.41 15.42 21.52
N SER A 192 -15.56 15.94 20.31
CA SER A 192 -15.07 15.30 19.10
C SER A 192 -13.66 15.76 18.71
N LEU A 193 -12.86 14.83 18.18
CA LEU A 193 -11.53 15.10 17.61
C LEU A 193 -11.41 14.47 16.24
N ASN A 194 -11.26 15.31 15.20
CA ASN A 194 -11.06 14.84 13.83
C ASN A 194 -9.57 14.62 13.55
N LEU A 195 -9.16 13.36 13.42
CA LEU A 195 -7.82 12.91 13.07
C LEU A 195 -7.74 12.28 11.65
N GLY A 196 -8.69 12.61 10.77
CA GLY A 196 -8.66 12.17 9.38
C GLY A 196 -7.58 12.87 8.55
N PHE A 197 -6.96 12.16 7.61
CA PHE A 197 -6.01 12.73 6.64
C PHE A 197 -6.22 12.19 5.23
N GLY A 198 -5.89 13.03 4.22
CA GLY A 198 -6.33 12.85 2.85
C GLY A 198 -5.71 11.65 2.14
N GLY A 199 -6.54 10.79 1.52
CA GLY A 199 -6.08 9.64 0.73
C GLY A 199 -5.36 8.57 1.56
N ALA A 200 -5.66 8.50 2.88
CA ALA A 200 -5.04 7.52 3.78
C ALA A 200 -5.45 6.09 3.42
N TYR A 201 -4.45 5.21 3.38
CA TYR A 201 -4.62 3.76 3.33
C TYR A 201 -4.62 3.19 4.76
N ILE A 202 -5.12 1.96 4.94
CA ILE A 202 -5.09 1.27 6.24
C ILE A 202 -3.65 1.19 6.77
N SER A 203 -2.68 0.94 5.90
CA SER A 203 -1.25 0.91 6.26
C SER A 203 -0.76 2.25 6.80
N SER A 204 -1.15 3.36 6.18
CA SER A 204 -0.79 4.72 6.63
C SER A 204 -1.44 5.05 7.98
N LEU A 205 -2.73 4.71 8.13
CA LEU A 205 -3.44 4.88 9.40
C LEU A 205 -2.77 4.08 10.52
N SER A 206 -2.40 2.82 10.27
CA SER A 206 -1.69 1.98 11.23
C SER A 206 -0.29 2.50 11.57
N GLN A 207 0.42 3.08 10.61
CA GLN A 207 1.75 3.67 10.80
C GLN A 207 1.73 4.89 11.73
N TYR A 208 0.75 5.79 11.53
CA TYR A 208 0.65 7.02 12.32
C TYR A 208 -0.17 6.88 13.60
N PHE A 209 -0.76 5.70 13.84
CA PHE A 209 -1.64 5.45 14.98
C PHE A 209 -0.99 5.80 16.32
N GLU A 210 0.21 5.30 16.61
CA GLU A 210 0.87 5.54 17.91
C GLU A 210 1.16 7.03 18.14
N ARG A 211 1.50 7.77 17.09
CA ARG A 211 1.77 9.20 17.16
C ARG A 211 0.51 10.02 17.39
N LEU A 212 -0.59 9.65 16.72
CA LEU A 212 -1.85 10.38 16.76
C LEU A 212 -2.74 9.96 17.94
N PHE A 213 -2.48 8.83 18.58
CA PHE A 213 -3.21 8.35 19.75
C PHE A 213 -2.32 8.37 21.00
N SER A 214 -1.66 9.52 21.23
CA SER A 214 -0.77 9.77 22.38
C SER A 214 -1.49 10.32 23.61
N PHE A 215 -2.82 10.30 23.63
CA PHE A 215 -3.69 10.75 24.71
C PHE A 215 -4.29 9.55 25.48
N GLU A 216 -5.03 9.86 26.55
CA GLU A 216 -5.75 8.85 27.35
C GLU A 216 -6.81 8.11 26.53
N SER A 217 -7.30 6.98 27.06
CA SER A 217 -8.30 6.15 26.38
C SER A 217 -9.54 6.95 25.96
N PRO A 218 -9.84 7.05 24.65
CA PRO A 218 -11.04 7.74 24.20
C PRO A 218 -12.29 6.91 24.56
N LYS A 219 -13.44 7.56 24.73
CA LYS A 219 -14.71 6.87 24.92
C LYS A 219 -15.10 6.07 23.68
N VAL A 220 -14.95 6.68 22.50
CA VAL A 220 -15.30 6.08 21.20
C VAL A 220 -14.25 6.42 20.17
N VAL A 221 -13.94 5.46 19.29
CA VAL A 221 -13.17 5.67 18.05
C VAL A 221 -14.05 5.34 16.86
N VAL A 222 -14.35 6.34 16.04
CA VAL A 222 -15.08 6.19 14.77
C VAL A 222 -14.09 6.06 13.63
N LEU A 223 -14.17 4.98 12.87
CA LEU A 223 -13.24 4.63 11.80
C LEU A 223 -13.91 4.70 10.42
N TYR A 224 -13.19 5.23 9.44
CA TYR A 224 -13.55 5.08 8.03
C TYR A 224 -12.33 4.57 7.24
N LEU A 225 -12.33 3.28 6.90
CA LEU A 225 -11.19 2.51 6.41
C LEU A 225 -11.49 1.82 5.07
N GLY A 226 -10.45 1.48 4.32
CA GLY A 226 -10.50 0.55 3.19
C GLY A 226 -10.90 1.15 1.85
N GLY A 227 -11.54 2.32 1.82
CA GLY A 227 -11.99 2.93 0.57
C GLY A 227 -10.85 3.21 -0.42
N ASN A 228 -9.70 3.70 0.04
CA ASN A 228 -8.55 3.95 -0.82
C ASN A 228 -7.78 2.67 -1.16
N ASP A 229 -7.81 1.68 -0.27
CA ASP A 229 -7.14 0.40 -0.46
C ASP A 229 -7.69 -0.40 -1.65
N LEU A 230 -8.93 -0.12 -2.08
CA LEU A 230 -9.51 -0.65 -3.32
C LEU A 230 -8.67 -0.31 -4.55
N SER A 231 -8.09 0.89 -4.63
CA SER A 231 -7.25 1.33 -5.75
C SER A 231 -5.93 0.55 -5.88
N LEU A 232 -5.52 -0.15 -4.81
CA LEU A 232 -4.31 -0.99 -4.80
C LEU A 232 -4.51 -2.35 -5.52
N GLY A 233 -5.72 -2.62 -6.01
CA GLY A 233 -6.05 -3.86 -6.68
C GLY A 233 -6.08 -5.10 -5.76
N TRP A 234 -6.14 -4.89 -4.44
CA TRP A 234 -6.18 -5.99 -3.48
C TRP A 234 -7.51 -6.73 -3.49
N SER A 235 -7.47 -7.99 -3.07
CA SER A 235 -8.68 -8.81 -2.87
C SER A 235 -9.47 -8.32 -1.65
N VAL A 236 -10.78 -8.61 -1.63
CA VAL A 236 -11.66 -8.36 -0.49
C VAL A 236 -11.06 -8.94 0.80
N VAL A 237 -10.62 -10.19 0.76
CA VAL A 237 -10.01 -10.88 1.92
C VAL A 237 -8.80 -10.12 2.47
N LYS A 238 -7.91 -9.64 1.59
CA LYS A 238 -6.72 -8.88 2.02
C LYS A 238 -7.09 -7.56 2.69
N ILE A 239 -8.06 -6.82 2.16
CA ILE A 239 -8.53 -5.55 2.73
C ILE A 239 -9.20 -5.80 4.08
N VAL A 240 -10.10 -6.77 4.16
CA VAL A 240 -10.81 -7.15 5.41
C VAL A 240 -9.83 -7.53 6.51
N ASN A 241 -8.85 -8.39 6.20
CA ASN A 241 -7.83 -8.80 7.18
C ASN A 241 -7.02 -7.60 7.69
N LYS A 242 -6.67 -6.65 6.83
CA LYS A 242 -5.97 -5.42 7.25
C LYS A 242 -6.85 -4.54 8.15
N ILE A 243 -8.14 -4.38 7.84
CA ILE A 243 -9.10 -3.65 8.68
C ILE A 243 -9.19 -4.31 10.06
N ILE A 244 -9.41 -5.63 10.11
CA ILE A 244 -9.53 -6.39 11.36
C ILE A 244 -8.25 -6.23 12.21
N THR A 245 -7.09 -6.49 11.61
CA THR A 245 -5.79 -6.34 12.30
C THR A 245 -5.60 -4.94 12.89
N PHE A 246 -6.04 -3.91 12.18
CA PHE A 246 -5.94 -2.54 12.67
C PHE A 246 -6.95 -2.24 13.79
N ILE A 247 -8.18 -2.72 13.70
CA ILE A 247 -9.20 -2.61 14.75
C ILE A 247 -8.73 -3.32 16.03
N GLU A 248 -8.18 -4.51 15.92
CA GLU A 248 -7.61 -5.26 17.05
C GLU A 248 -6.40 -4.53 17.66
N LYS A 249 -5.59 -3.85 16.86
CA LYS A 249 -4.49 -3.01 17.36
C LYS A 249 -5.03 -1.86 18.22
N ILE A 250 -6.10 -1.20 17.78
CA ILE A 250 -6.76 -0.14 18.56
C ILE A 250 -7.33 -0.69 19.86
N HIS A 251 -8.04 -1.82 19.80
CA HIS A 251 -8.62 -2.45 20.99
C HIS A 251 -7.56 -2.87 22.01
N ARG A 252 -6.44 -3.44 21.56
CA ARG A 252 -5.32 -3.79 22.47
C ARG A 252 -4.76 -2.58 23.20
N LYS A 253 -4.68 -1.42 22.53
CA LYS A 253 -4.20 -0.18 23.16
C LYS A 253 -5.25 0.42 24.11
N PHE A 254 -6.52 0.34 23.74
CA PHE A 254 -7.64 0.93 24.47
C PHE A 254 -8.76 -0.10 24.70
N PRO A 255 -8.62 -1.02 25.66
CA PRO A 255 -9.57 -2.13 25.86
C PRO A 255 -10.99 -1.71 26.23
N THR A 256 -11.17 -0.53 26.82
CA THR A 256 -12.48 0.00 27.25
C THR A 256 -13.17 0.87 26.20
N THR A 257 -12.47 1.21 25.11
CA THR A 257 -12.98 2.05 24.04
C THR A 257 -13.96 1.29 23.15
N THR A 258 -15.11 1.88 22.89
CA THR A 258 -16.01 1.39 21.84
C THR A 258 -15.45 1.80 20.47
N ILE A 259 -15.30 0.82 19.58
CA ILE A 259 -14.87 1.09 18.19
C ILE A 259 -16.10 1.03 17.28
N ILE A 260 -16.27 2.05 16.46
CA ILE A 260 -17.30 2.13 15.43
C ILE A 260 -16.62 2.13 14.08
N ASN A 261 -16.87 1.11 13.27
CA ASN A 261 -16.41 1.09 11.88
C ASN A 261 -17.55 1.46 10.95
N LEU A 262 -17.34 2.46 10.12
CA LEU A 262 -18.29 2.89 9.11
C LEU A 262 -18.13 2.03 7.86
N SER A 263 -19.23 1.62 7.22
CA SER A 263 -19.19 0.94 5.94
C SER A 263 -18.48 1.79 4.88
N ILE A 264 -17.79 1.15 3.94
CA ILE A 264 -17.28 1.83 2.76
C ILE A 264 -18.49 2.29 1.95
N LYS A 265 -18.57 3.59 1.72
CA LYS A 265 -19.68 4.19 0.94
C LYS A 265 -19.58 3.86 -0.54
N PRO A 266 -20.70 3.84 -1.27
CA PRO A 266 -20.67 3.86 -2.72
C PRO A 266 -20.05 5.16 -3.23
N SER A 267 -19.62 5.19 -4.47
CA SER A 267 -19.25 6.44 -5.16
C SER A 267 -19.34 6.28 -6.67
N LEU A 268 -19.58 7.38 -7.38
CA LEU A 268 -19.65 7.40 -8.84
C LEU A 268 -18.31 7.03 -9.48
N GLU A 269 -17.21 7.41 -8.84
CA GLU A 269 -15.84 7.10 -9.30
C GLU A 269 -15.49 5.61 -9.17
N ARG A 270 -16.22 4.83 -8.34
CA ARG A 270 -15.90 3.42 -8.04
C ARG A 270 -17.03 2.46 -8.34
N VAL A 271 -17.83 2.77 -9.34
CA VAL A 271 -18.96 1.91 -9.76
C VAL A 271 -18.47 0.51 -10.19
N ASP A 272 -17.31 0.43 -10.82
CA ASP A 272 -16.64 -0.81 -11.21
C ASP A 272 -16.14 -1.67 -10.03
N GLN A 273 -16.11 -1.11 -8.82
CA GLN A 273 -15.65 -1.78 -7.60
C GLN A 273 -16.77 -2.08 -6.60
N MET A 274 -18.04 -1.87 -7.01
CA MET A 274 -19.20 -2.02 -6.13
C MET A 274 -19.28 -3.39 -5.45
N GLU A 275 -19.05 -4.47 -6.20
CA GLU A 275 -19.07 -5.84 -5.65
C GLU A 275 -18.03 -6.02 -4.55
N LYS A 276 -16.83 -5.45 -4.74
CA LYS A 276 -15.78 -5.51 -3.72
C LYS A 276 -16.16 -4.71 -2.48
N ILE A 277 -16.77 -3.53 -2.65
CA ILE A 277 -17.25 -2.69 -1.55
C ILE A 277 -18.30 -3.44 -0.73
N LEU A 278 -19.28 -4.01 -1.38
CA LEU A 278 -20.33 -4.82 -0.72
C LEU A 278 -19.75 -6.04 0.00
N GLY A 279 -18.80 -6.74 -0.64
CA GLY A 279 -18.11 -7.87 -0.03
C GLY A 279 -17.34 -7.49 1.24
N ILE A 280 -16.64 -6.35 1.24
CA ILE A 280 -15.93 -5.84 2.42
C ILE A 280 -16.91 -5.46 3.52
N ASN A 281 -17.96 -4.69 3.19
CA ASN A 281 -18.96 -4.24 4.16
C ASN A 281 -19.67 -5.43 4.82
N SER A 282 -20.07 -6.44 4.03
CA SER A 282 -20.67 -7.66 4.52
C SER A 282 -19.75 -8.45 5.47
N ALA A 283 -18.49 -8.63 5.08
CA ALA A 283 -17.51 -9.33 5.92
C ALA A 283 -17.26 -8.60 7.26
N MET A 284 -17.19 -7.26 7.22
CA MET A 284 -17.04 -6.45 8.42
C MET A 284 -18.28 -6.50 9.32
N ALA A 285 -19.48 -6.54 8.75
CA ALA A 285 -20.72 -6.72 9.51
C ALA A 285 -20.77 -8.09 10.23
N VAL A 286 -20.31 -9.15 9.56
CA VAL A 286 -20.18 -10.49 10.17
C VAL A 286 -19.14 -10.47 11.31
N PHE A 287 -18.00 -9.83 11.12
CA PHE A 287 -16.97 -9.72 12.16
C PHE A 287 -17.48 -8.91 13.37
N ALA A 288 -18.17 -7.79 13.15
CA ALA A 288 -18.72 -6.99 14.23
C ALA A 288 -19.76 -7.72 15.09
N LYS A 289 -20.57 -8.60 14.49
CA LYS A 289 -21.53 -9.44 15.25
C LYS A 289 -20.87 -10.43 16.22
N LYS A 290 -19.59 -10.75 15.99
CA LYS A 290 -18.82 -11.69 16.82
C LYS A 290 -17.93 -11.00 17.86
N THR A 291 -17.93 -9.65 17.90
CA THR A 291 -17.04 -8.82 18.72
C THR A 291 -17.84 -7.84 19.57
N THR A 292 -17.57 -7.78 20.88
CA THR A 292 -18.32 -6.93 21.82
C THR A 292 -17.89 -5.47 21.78
N PHE A 293 -16.64 -5.20 21.42
CA PHE A 293 -16.04 -3.86 21.39
C PHE A 293 -16.21 -3.12 20.05
N LEU A 294 -16.72 -3.80 19.01
CA LEU A 294 -16.87 -3.25 17.65
C LEU A 294 -18.33 -3.13 17.26
N LYS A 295 -18.69 -1.98 16.71
CA LYS A 295 -19.98 -1.75 16.02
C LYS A 295 -19.71 -1.44 14.55
N GLN A 296 -20.42 -2.11 13.65
CA GLN A 296 -20.42 -1.76 12.22
C GLN A 296 -21.66 -0.93 11.92
N ILE A 297 -21.47 0.29 11.39
CA ILE A 297 -22.55 1.15 10.96
C ILE A 297 -22.58 1.17 9.45
N ASP A 298 -23.68 0.72 8.89
CA ASP A 298 -23.90 0.73 7.45
C ASP A 298 -24.78 1.94 7.05
N PHE A 299 -24.28 2.71 6.10
CA PHE A 299 -24.99 3.84 5.49
C PHE A 299 -24.91 3.80 3.96
N PHE A 300 -24.50 2.64 3.41
CA PHE A 300 -24.29 2.44 1.99
C PHE A 300 -25.57 2.70 1.19
N ASP A 301 -26.67 2.01 1.52
CA ASP A 301 -27.95 2.11 0.79
C ASP A 301 -28.59 3.48 0.88
N ALA A 302 -28.33 4.23 1.95
CA ALA A 302 -28.84 5.59 2.11
C ALA A 302 -28.23 6.61 1.14
N LEU A 303 -27.13 6.23 0.46
CA LEU A 303 -26.50 7.02 -0.60
C LEU A 303 -26.83 6.51 -2.01
N MET A 304 -27.72 5.52 -2.12
CA MET A 304 -28.16 4.95 -3.38
C MET A 304 -29.54 5.50 -3.79
N GLN A 305 -29.82 5.43 -5.09
CA GLN A 305 -31.17 5.62 -5.66
C GLN A 305 -31.51 4.36 -6.45
N GLY A 306 -32.22 3.44 -5.81
CA GLY A 306 -32.38 2.09 -6.34
C GLY A 306 -31.03 1.39 -6.47
N LYS A 307 -30.65 0.99 -7.67
CA LYS A 307 -29.36 0.28 -7.91
C LYS A 307 -28.20 1.19 -8.31
N ILE A 308 -28.41 2.50 -8.39
CA ILE A 308 -27.39 3.46 -8.83
C ILE A 308 -26.96 4.36 -7.66
N VAL A 309 -25.73 4.83 -7.71
CA VAL A 309 -25.22 5.82 -6.76
C VAL A 309 -25.95 7.14 -6.98
N ASN A 310 -26.52 7.71 -5.92
CA ASN A 310 -27.24 8.98 -6.03
C ASN A 310 -26.25 10.16 -6.03
N PRO A 311 -26.05 10.88 -7.16
CA PRO A 311 -25.09 11.96 -7.27
C PRO A 311 -25.37 13.15 -6.34
N TYR A 312 -26.60 13.28 -5.86
CA TYR A 312 -27.04 14.35 -4.95
C TYR A 312 -26.19 14.44 -3.66
N PHE A 313 -25.59 13.33 -3.21
CA PHE A 313 -24.84 13.26 -1.98
C PHE A 313 -23.34 13.52 -2.14
N PHE A 314 -22.86 13.73 -3.37
CA PHE A 314 -21.42 13.83 -3.68
C PHE A 314 -21.03 15.21 -4.19
N LEU A 315 -19.75 15.53 -4.08
CA LEU A 315 -19.12 16.64 -4.78
C LEU A 315 -18.99 16.32 -6.29
N GLN A 316 -18.54 17.29 -7.07
CA GLN A 316 -18.35 17.13 -8.53
C GLN A 316 -17.39 16.01 -8.91
N ASP A 317 -16.47 15.64 -8.01
CA ASP A 317 -15.53 14.55 -8.20
C ASP A 317 -16.17 13.14 -8.11
N GLY A 318 -17.44 13.06 -7.76
CA GLY A 318 -18.18 11.80 -7.65
C GLY A 318 -17.68 10.85 -6.55
N LEU A 319 -16.72 11.29 -5.73
CA LEU A 319 -16.09 10.50 -4.68
C LEU A 319 -16.39 11.05 -3.28
N HIS A 320 -16.18 12.33 -3.05
CA HIS A 320 -16.32 12.94 -1.73
C HIS A 320 -17.75 13.37 -1.44
N LEU A 321 -18.17 13.18 -0.19
CA LEU A 321 -19.49 13.60 0.27
C LEU A 321 -19.60 15.14 0.28
N ASN A 322 -20.75 15.64 -0.14
CA ASN A 322 -21.15 17.02 0.09
C ASN A 322 -21.91 17.15 1.42
N LYS A 323 -22.44 18.35 1.73
CA LYS A 323 -23.18 18.61 2.97
C LYS A 323 -24.40 17.67 3.18
N TYR A 324 -25.03 17.22 2.12
CA TYR A 324 -26.18 16.30 2.19
C TYR A 324 -25.73 14.87 2.50
N GLY A 325 -24.62 14.43 1.89
CA GLY A 325 -24.00 13.14 2.20
C GLY A 325 -23.52 13.07 3.65
N TYR A 326 -22.91 14.13 4.18
CA TYR A 326 -22.53 14.18 5.61
C TYR A 326 -23.75 14.18 6.54
N LYS A 327 -24.88 14.78 6.13
CA LYS A 327 -26.14 14.69 6.90
C LYS A 327 -26.64 13.25 7.01
N VAL A 328 -26.53 12.47 5.92
CA VAL A 328 -26.85 11.02 5.95
C VAL A 328 -25.95 10.31 6.95
N LEU A 329 -24.64 10.50 6.84
CA LEU A 329 -23.66 9.86 7.74
C LEU A 329 -23.88 10.24 9.21
N LYS A 330 -24.15 11.54 9.49
CA LYS A 330 -24.52 12.03 10.82
C LYS A 330 -25.70 11.26 11.38
N ASN A 331 -26.81 11.18 10.62
CA ASN A 331 -28.04 10.56 11.09
C ASN A 331 -27.84 9.07 11.46
N HIS A 332 -27.02 8.34 10.67
CA HIS A 332 -26.70 6.94 10.97
C HIS A 332 -25.78 6.78 12.18
N LEU A 333 -24.93 7.76 12.45
CA LEU A 333 -23.96 7.68 13.55
C LEU A 333 -24.51 8.20 14.89
N THR A 334 -25.42 9.18 14.86
CA THR A 334 -25.97 9.83 16.09
C THR A 334 -26.46 8.85 17.17
N PRO A 335 -27.15 7.73 16.87
CA PRO A 335 -27.63 6.81 17.89
C PRO A 335 -26.52 6.08 18.67
N TYR A 336 -25.28 6.19 18.28
CA TYR A 336 -24.15 5.43 18.81
C TYR A 336 -23.10 6.28 19.54
N LEU A 337 -23.25 7.60 19.52
CA LEU A 337 -22.37 8.57 20.21
C LEU A 337 -23.03 9.14 21.46
#